data_876955ee834035ae8972e332518d5e1c
#
_entry.id   876955ee834035ae8972e332518d5e1c
#
_cell.length_a   1.000
_cell.length_b   1.000
_cell.length_c   1.000
_cell.angle_alpha   90.00
_cell.angle_beta   90.00
_cell.angle_gamma   90.00
#
_symmetry.space_group_name_H-M   'P 1'
#
loop_
_entity.id
_entity.type
_entity.pdbx_description
1 polymer ?
#
loop_
_entity_poly.entity_id
_entity_poly.type
_entity_poly.pdbx_seq_one_letter_code
_entity_poly.pdbx_strand_id
1 'polypeptide(L)'
;VYATLNFVPFWEKEQCLTYFKERFKKADEKHIGEALIGFFPEKLISVLLEESHIKAAKYANRLQTEELERFIDTVQGLRVDITDWNTFDTAQVTAGGVDTDEIDAETMESKLCPGLYFAGEMVDIDGICGGYNLQWAWSSGAWAGTAAARSLDMGRTRHA
;
A
#
# COMPACT_ATOMS: atom_id res chain seq x y z
N VAL A 1 -10.37 -0.28 17.64
CA VAL A 1 -10.01 0.53 16.45
C VAL A 1 -10.52 -0.19 15.20
N TYR A 2 -10.96 0.51 14.18
CA TYR A 2 -11.38 -0.11 12.92
C TYR A 2 -10.80 0.66 11.73
N ALA A 3 -10.66 -0.05 10.62
CA ALA A 3 -10.36 0.52 9.32
C ALA A 3 -11.57 0.35 8.40
N THR A 4 -11.74 1.27 7.46
CA THR A 4 -12.71 1.15 6.38
C THR A 4 -11.95 1.02 5.06
N LEU A 5 -12.20 -0.05 4.32
CA LEU A 5 -11.52 -0.36 3.07
C LEU A 5 -12.43 -0.05 1.88
N ASN A 6 -11.93 0.75 0.94
CA ASN A 6 -12.56 0.97 -0.35
C ASN A 6 -11.73 0.27 -1.44
N PHE A 7 -12.33 -0.72 -2.11
CA PHE A 7 -11.66 -1.50 -3.16
C PHE A 7 -11.79 -0.89 -4.56
N VAL A 8 -12.56 0.19 -4.70
CA VAL A 8 -12.77 0.93 -5.96
C VAL A 8 -12.71 2.44 -5.73
N PRO A 9 -11.58 2.97 -5.18
CA PRO A 9 -11.50 4.34 -4.68
C PRO A 9 -11.67 5.42 -5.76
N PHE A 10 -11.54 5.05 -7.05
CA PHE A 10 -11.64 5.98 -8.18
C PHE A 10 -13.06 6.03 -8.79
N TRP A 11 -14.01 5.28 -8.22
CA TRP A 11 -15.38 5.19 -8.73
C TRP A 11 -16.37 5.76 -7.73
N GLU A 12 -17.24 6.63 -8.23
CA GLU A 12 -18.42 7.06 -7.48
C GLU A 12 -19.45 5.93 -7.37
N LYS A 13 -20.31 5.98 -6.36
CA LYS A 13 -21.31 4.92 -6.09
C LYS A 13 -22.20 4.61 -7.31
N GLU A 14 -22.65 5.65 -8.03
CA GLU A 14 -23.46 5.50 -9.23
C GLU A 14 -22.73 4.79 -10.38
N GLN A 15 -21.44 5.06 -10.53
CA GLN A 15 -20.60 4.36 -11.51
C GLN A 15 -20.47 2.88 -11.17
N CYS A 16 -20.26 2.56 -9.90
CA CYS A 16 -20.23 1.18 -9.41
C CYS A 16 -21.56 0.46 -9.68
N LEU A 17 -22.68 1.09 -9.31
CA LEU A 17 -24.02 0.53 -9.53
C LEU A 17 -24.25 0.23 -11.01
N THR A 18 -23.96 1.17 -11.87
CA THR A 18 -24.14 1.01 -13.33
C THR A 18 -23.27 -0.13 -13.86
N TYR A 19 -21.98 -0.14 -13.50
CA TYR A 19 -21.05 -1.16 -13.97
C TYR A 19 -21.45 -2.58 -13.52
N PHE A 20 -21.71 -2.77 -12.22
CA PHE A 20 -22.02 -4.10 -11.70
C PHE A 20 -23.40 -4.59 -12.14
N LYS A 21 -24.37 -3.68 -12.30
CA LYS A 21 -25.68 -4.01 -12.88
C LYS A 21 -25.55 -4.56 -14.30
N GLU A 22 -24.76 -3.91 -15.13
CA GLU A 22 -24.49 -4.38 -16.50
C GLU A 22 -23.70 -5.68 -16.50
N ARG A 23 -22.69 -5.80 -15.68
CA ARG A 23 -21.86 -6.99 -15.56
C ARG A 23 -22.69 -8.21 -15.16
N PHE A 24 -23.53 -8.07 -14.13
CA PHE A 24 -24.39 -9.16 -13.66
C PHE A 24 -25.49 -9.51 -14.65
N LYS A 25 -26.02 -8.54 -15.37
CA LYS A 25 -26.96 -8.79 -16.48
C LYS A 25 -26.32 -9.62 -17.60
N LYS A 26 -25.06 -9.36 -17.93
CA LYS A 26 -24.31 -10.08 -18.96
C LYS A 26 -23.78 -11.44 -18.49
N ALA A 27 -23.80 -11.70 -17.20
CA ALA A 27 -23.28 -12.95 -16.62
C ALA A 27 -24.19 -14.15 -16.84
N ASP A 28 -25.41 -13.91 -17.36
CA ASP A 28 -26.40 -14.92 -17.71
C ASP A 28 -26.65 -15.93 -16.58
N GLU A 29 -26.36 -17.21 -16.78
CA GLU A 29 -26.58 -18.28 -15.80
C GLU A 29 -25.42 -18.47 -14.81
N LYS A 30 -24.46 -17.58 -14.75
CA LYS A 30 -23.35 -17.66 -13.79
C LYS A 30 -23.80 -17.29 -12.37
N HIS A 31 -23.24 -17.99 -11.39
CA HIS A 31 -23.36 -17.57 -10.01
C HIS A 31 -22.59 -16.25 -9.77
N ILE A 32 -23.06 -15.46 -8.78
CA ILE A 32 -22.48 -14.13 -8.54
C ILE A 32 -20.98 -14.19 -8.20
N GLY A 33 -20.53 -15.22 -7.48
CA GLY A 33 -19.12 -15.43 -7.20
C GLY A 33 -18.31 -15.57 -8.48
N GLU A 34 -18.77 -16.36 -9.44
CA GLU A 34 -18.12 -16.56 -10.74
C GLU A 34 -18.14 -15.28 -11.59
N ALA A 35 -19.25 -14.54 -11.54
CA ALA A 35 -19.39 -13.28 -12.26
C ALA A 35 -18.44 -12.19 -11.78
N LEU A 36 -17.90 -12.30 -10.57
CA LEU A 36 -16.93 -11.36 -9.96
C LEU A 36 -15.45 -11.74 -10.23
N ILE A 37 -15.18 -12.99 -10.68
CA ILE A 37 -13.83 -13.42 -11.04
C ILE A 37 -13.25 -12.51 -12.13
N GLY A 38 -11.97 -12.16 -11.96
CA GLY A 38 -11.28 -11.22 -12.86
C GLY A 38 -11.51 -9.74 -12.55
N PHE A 39 -12.43 -9.42 -11.62
CA PHE A 39 -12.56 -8.08 -11.04
C PHE A 39 -11.95 -8.03 -9.63
N PHE A 40 -12.29 -9.02 -8.80
CA PHE A 40 -11.70 -9.19 -7.48
C PHE A 40 -10.98 -10.54 -7.35
N PRO A 41 -9.97 -10.67 -6.46
CA PRO A 41 -9.40 -11.95 -6.06
C PRO A 41 -10.47 -12.86 -5.42
N GLU A 42 -10.43 -14.18 -5.69
CA GLU A 42 -11.44 -15.14 -5.20
C GLU A 42 -11.67 -15.09 -3.69
N LYS A 43 -10.60 -14.97 -2.89
CA LYS A 43 -10.70 -14.87 -1.43
C LYS A 43 -11.46 -13.60 -1.00
N LEU A 44 -11.27 -12.50 -1.71
CA LEU A 44 -11.98 -11.26 -1.42
C LEU A 44 -13.46 -11.35 -1.84
N ILE A 45 -13.76 -12.02 -2.95
CA ILE A 45 -15.14 -12.23 -3.41
C ILE A 45 -15.97 -12.90 -2.30
N SER A 46 -15.44 -13.94 -1.67
CA SER A 46 -16.12 -14.65 -0.59
C SER A 46 -16.46 -13.72 0.59
N VAL A 47 -15.51 -12.90 1.01
CA VAL A 47 -15.71 -11.92 2.09
C VAL A 47 -16.74 -10.87 1.72
N LEU A 48 -16.63 -10.28 0.52
CA LEU A 48 -17.56 -9.24 0.08
C LEU A 48 -19.00 -9.74 -0.03
N LEU A 49 -19.20 -11.00 -0.49
CA LEU A 49 -20.52 -11.60 -0.58
C LEU A 49 -21.10 -11.94 0.80
N GLU A 50 -20.27 -12.42 1.72
CA GLU A 50 -20.66 -12.72 3.10
C GLU A 50 -21.11 -11.45 3.82
N GLU A 51 -20.30 -10.41 3.80
CA GLU A 51 -20.56 -9.12 4.47
C GLU A 51 -21.76 -8.38 3.86
N SER A 52 -22.00 -8.54 2.56
CA SER A 52 -23.21 -8.00 1.91
C SER A 52 -24.45 -8.90 2.04
N HIS A 53 -24.33 -10.02 2.76
CA HIS A 53 -25.40 -11.01 2.97
C HIS A 53 -25.96 -11.58 1.67
N ILE A 54 -25.10 -11.84 0.69
CA ILE A 54 -25.45 -12.43 -0.60
C ILE A 54 -24.90 -13.85 -0.68
N LYS A 55 -25.78 -14.81 -0.97
CA LYS A 55 -25.36 -16.21 -1.17
C LYS A 55 -24.56 -16.35 -2.46
N ALA A 56 -23.34 -16.89 -2.39
CA ALA A 56 -22.46 -17.07 -3.55
C ALA A 56 -23.11 -17.90 -4.68
N ALA A 57 -23.98 -18.84 -4.32
CA ALA A 57 -24.72 -19.67 -5.27
C ALA A 57 -25.93 -18.97 -5.93
N LYS A 58 -26.18 -17.69 -5.63
CA LYS A 58 -27.24 -16.92 -6.29
C LYS A 58 -26.81 -16.58 -7.71
N TYR A 59 -27.73 -16.70 -8.68
CA TYR A 59 -27.48 -16.26 -10.05
C TYR A 59 -27.30 -14.75 -10.11
N ALA A 60 -26.25 -14.29 -10.80
CA ALA A 60 -25.89 -12.88 -10.89
C ALA A 60 -27.02 -12.02 -11.48
N ASN A 61 -27.68 -12.52 -12.54
CA ASN A 61 -28.79 -11.84 -13.21
C ASN A 61 -30.09 -11.78 -12.38
N ARG A 62 -30.15 -12.45 -11.24
CA ARG A 62 -31.29 -12.43 -10.30
C ARG A 62 -31.04 -11.59 -9.05
N LEU A 63 -29.96 -10.83 -9.02
CA LEU A 63 -29.68 -9.93 -7.91
C LEU A 63 -30.69 -8.78 -7.89
N GLN A 64 -31.29 -8.52 -6.72
CA GLN A 64 -32.22 -7.42 -6.53
C GLN A 64 -31.44 -6.10 -6.37
N THR A 65 -32.11 -4.97 -6.62
CA THR A 65 -31.45 -3.65 -6.53
C THR A 65 -30.88 -3.38 -5.14
N GLU A 66 -31.62 -3.72 -4.10
CA GLU A 66 -31.20 -3.53 -2.70
C GLU A 66 -30.01 -4.41 -2.31
N GLU A 67 -29.89 -5.58 -2.90
CA GLU A 67 -28.73 -6.46 -2.70
C GLU A 67 -27.50 -5.91 -3.42
N LEU A 68 -27.69 -5.38 -4.63
CA LEU A 68 -26.63 -4.72 -5.37
C LEU A 68 -26.12 -3.48 -4.63
N GLU A 69 -27.02 -2.66 -4.10
CA GLU A 69 -26.66 -1.49 -3.31
C GLU A 69 -25.84 -1.88 -2.08
N ARG A 70 -26.27 -2.87 -1.30
CA ARG A 70 -25.49 -3.38 -0.16
C ARG A 70 -24.14 -3.92 -0.58
N PHE A 71 -24.06 -4.64 -1.70
CA PHE A 71 -22.79 -5.11 -2.24
C PHE A 71 -21.84 -3.94 -2.54
N ILE A 72 -22.34 -2.88 -3.19
CA ILE A 72 -21.54 -1.70 -3.51
C ILE A 72 -21.10 -0.98 -2.22
N ASP A 73 -22.00 -0.83 -1.25
CA ASP A 73 -21.66 -0.22 0.04
C ASP A 73 -20.56 -1.02 0.75
N THR A 74 -20.60 -2.35 0.69
CA THR A 74 -19.54 -3.22 1.21
C THR A 74 -18.23 -3.05 0.43
N VAL A 75 -18.29 -3.00 -0.90
CA VAL A 75 -17.10 -2.83 -1.76
C VAL A 75 -16.40 -1.48 -1.51
N GLN A 76 -17.16 -0.43 -1.24
CA GLN A 76 -16.64 0.92 -1.01
C GLN A 76 -16.39 1.24 0.46
N GLY A 77 -16.84 0.40 1.37
CA GLY A 77 -16.80 0.71 2.79
C GLY A 77 -16.68 -0.52 3.69
N LEU A 78 -15.96 -1.56 3.29
CA LEU A 78 -15.77 -2.74 4.13
C LEU A 78 -15.08 -2.34 5.45
N ARG A 79 -15.81 -2.54 6.55
CA ARG A 79 -15.27 -2.31 7.89
C ARG A 79 -14.51 -3.53 8.39
N VAL A 80 -13.30 -3.30 8.86
CA VAL A 80 -12.44 -4.31 9.47
C VAL A 80 -12.05 -3.84 10.87
N ASP A 81 -12.40 -4.59 11.89
CA ASP A 81 -11.97 -4.30 13.25
C ASP A 81 -10.53 -4.76 13.46
N ILE A 82 -9.69 -3.82 13.93
CA ILE A 82 -8.28 -4.08 14.23
C ILE A 82 -8.22 -4.48 15.70
N THR A 83 -7.91 -5.73 15.97
CA THR A 83 -7.87 -6.31 17.33
C THR A 83 -6.49 -6.28 17.93
N ASP A 84 -5.45 -6.43 17.10
CA ASP A 84 -4.06 -6.50 17.52
C ASP A 84 -3.12 -6.18 16.34
N TRP A 85 -1.81 -6.13 16.61
CA TRP A 85 -0.75 -5.99 15.60
C TRP A 85 0.11 -7.26 15.57
N ASN A 86 0.75 -7.48 14.44
CA ASN A 86 1.73 -8.56 14.30
C ASN A 86 3.02 -8.22 15.07
N THR A 87 3.88 -9.24 15.28
CA THR A 87 5.19 -9.07 15.91
C THR A 87 6.15 -8.29 15.01
N PHE A 88 7.18 -7.70 15.61
CA PHE A 88 8.24 -7.00 14.86
C PHE A 88 8.90 -7.85 13.78
N ASP A 89 8.99 -9.18 13.97
CA ASP A 89 9.57 -10.11 13.00
C ASP A 89 8.83 -10.13 11.65
N THR A 90 7.59 -9.67 11.62
CA THR A 90 6.76 -9.60 10.41
C THR A 90 6.65 -8.19 9.85
N ALA A 91 7.26 -7.18 10.50
CA ALA A 91 7.26 -5.81 10.03
C ALA A 91 8.08 -5.71 8.73
N GLN A 92 7.52 -5.05 7.72
CA GLN A 92 8.20 -4.82 6.43
C GLN A 92 8.90 -3.46 6.39
N VAL A 93 8.49 -2.53 7.22
CA VAL A 93 9.03 -1.16 7.33
C VAL A 93 9.01 -0.76 8.80
N THR A 94 10.03 -0.02 9.24
CA THR A 94 10.13 0.51 10.60
C THR A 94 10.03 2.03 10.51
N ALA A 95 9.12 2.64 11.27
CA ALA A 95 9.03 4.09 11.38
C ALA A 95 10.06 4.63 12.39
N GLY A 96 10.58 5.83 12.13
CA GLY A 96 11.63 6.46 12.93
C GLY A 96 13.02 6.15 12.40
N GLY A 97 14.02 6.83 12.96
CA GLY A 97 15.41 6.73 12.54
C GLY A 97 16.21 7.94 12.94
N VAL A 98 17.33 8.18 12.26
CA VAL A 98 18.14 9.40 12.41
C VAL A 98 17.35 10.57 11.82
N ASP A 99 17.23 11.65 12.61
CA ASP A 99 16.51 12.85 12.20
C ASP A 99 17.15 13.47 10.95
N THR A 100 16.33 13.77 9.96
CA THR A 100 16.78 14.38 8.71
C THR A 100 17.41 15.75 8.89
N ASP A 101 17.03 16.49 9.93
CA ASP A 101 17.64 17.77 10.26
C ASP A 101 19.08 17.62 10.74
N GLU A 102 19.51 16.45 11.20
CA GLU A 102 20.88 16.14 11.63
C GLU A 102 21.76 15.62 10.49
N ILE A 103 21.23 15.48 9.29
CA ILE A 103 21.92 14.97 8.10
C ILE A 103 22.03 16.07 7.05
N ASP A 104 23.19 16.17 6.42
CA ASP A 104 23.38 17.02 5.25
C ASP A 104 22.75 16.34 4.01
N ALA A 105 21.76 16.99 3.41
CA ALA A 105 21.00 16.43 2.30
C ALA A 105 21.82 16.29 0.99
N GLU A 106 22.95 17.01 0.85
CA GLU A 106 23.80 16.93 -0.34
C GLU A 106 24.85 15.83 -0.25
N THR A 107 25.19 15.41 0.97
CA THR A 107 26.29 14.46 1.20
C THR A 107 25.86 13.22 1.97
N MET A 108 24.72 13.26 2.64
CA MET A 108 24.26 12.26 3.60
C MET A 108 25.19 12.15 4.83
N GLU A 109 26.04 13.13 5.06
CA GLU A 109 26.94 13.20 6.22
C GLU A 109 26.18 13.71 7.45
N SER A 110 26.54 13.18 8.62
CA SER A 110 26.05 13.70 9.89
C SER A 110 26.56 15.15 10.13
N LYS A 111 25.65 16.07 10.45
CA LYS A 111 26.01 17.41 10.88
C LYS A 111 26.64 17.44 12.28
N LEU A 112 26.43 16.36 13.08
CA LEU A 112 26.92 16.25 14.44
C LEU A 112 28.29 15.54 14.53
N CYS A 113 28.53 14.60 13.61
CA CYS A 113 29.73 13.77 13.63
C CYS A 113 30.41 13.75 12.25
N PRO A 114 31.41 14.60 11.99
CA PRO A 114 32.10 14.61 10.70
C PRO A 114 32.69 13.24 10.34
N GLY A 115 32.54 12.82 9.09
CA GLY A 115 33.01 11.54 8.59
C GLY A 115 32.01 10.37 8.79
N LEU A 116 30.89 10.61 9.46
CA LEU A 116 29.81 9.63 9.62
C LEU A 116 28.70 9.89 8.58
N TYR A 117 28.36 8.88 7.81
CA TYR A 117 27.34 8.95 6.75
C TYR A 117 26.20 7.99 7.04
N PHE A 118 24.98 8.39 6.70
CA PHE A 118 23.76 7.58 6.87
C PHE A 118 23.12 7.29 5.53
N ALA A 119 22.46 6.13 5.40
CA ALA A 119 21.73 5.75 4.20
C ALA A 119 20.62 4.73 4.50
N GLY A 120 19.64 4.67 3.62
CA GLY A 120 18.56 3.69 3.71
C GLY A 120 17.60 3.92 4.87
N GLU A 121 17.06 2.84 5.39
CA GLU A 121 15.98 2.85 6.39
C GLU A 121 16.41 3.34 7.79
N MET A 122 17.72 3.49 8.04
CA MET A 122 18.17 4.08 9.30
C MET A 122 17.94 5.59 9.38
N VAL A 123 17.62 6.25 8.28
CA VAL A 123 17.21 7.66 8.21
C VAL A 123 15.69 7.71 8.36
N ASP A 124 15.16 8.65 9.14
CA ASP A 124 13.73 8.83 9.36
C ASP A 124 13.00 9.34 8.10
N ILE A 125 12.90 8.47 7.12
CA ILE A 125 12.19 8.70 5.84
C ILE A 125 11.36 7.46 5.49
N ASP A 126 10.04 7.65 5.45
CA ASP A 126 9.08 6.62 5.12
C ASP A 126 8.46 6.86 3.75
N GLY A 127 8.74 5.99 2.80
CA GLY A 127 8.08 5.97 1.49
C GLY A 127 6.76 5.20 1.53
N ILE A 128 5.81 5.62 0.70
CA ILE A 128 4.57 4.85 0.50
C ILE A 128 4.89 3.46 -0.05
N CYS A 129 4.00 2.48 0.20
CA CYS A 129 4.15 1.13 -0.34
C CYS A 129 4.20 1.17 -1.88
N GLY A 130 5.14 0.42 -2.49
CA GLY A 130 5.34 0.40 -3.94
C GLY A 130 6.81 0.49 -4.37
N GLY A 131 7.76 0.13 -3.49
CA GLY A 131 9.19 0.09 -3.79
C GLY A 131 9.95 1.40 -3.50
N TYR A 132 9.28 2.43 -3.01
CA TYR A 132 9.92 3.72 -2.73
C TYR A 132 11.00 3.64 -1.64
N ASN A 133 10.81 2.83 -0.59
CA ASN A 133 11.81 2.62 0.45
C ASN A 133 13.07 1.93 -0.10
N LEU A 134 12.92 0.97 -1.02
CA LEU A 134 14.06 0.36 -1.70
C LEU A 134 14.78 1.36 -2.61
N GLN A 135 14.04 2.18 -3.34
CA GLN A 135 14.63 3.24 -4.18
C GLN A 135 15.38 4.26 -3.33
N TRP A 136 14.82 4.65 -2.20
CA TRP A 136 15.49 5.49 -1.22
C TRP A 136 16.79 4.87 -0.73
N ALA A 137 16.74 3.59 -0.32
CA ALA A 137 17.93 2.88 0.18
C ALA A 137 19.07 2.85 -0.84
N TRP A 138 18.77 2.56 -2.11
CA TRP A 138 19.77 2.54 -3.19
C TRP A 138 20.31 3.93 -3.50
N SER A 139 19.44 4.92 -3.60
CA SER A 139 19.84 6.29 -3.96
C SER A 139 20.67 6.93 -2.85
N SER A 140 20.21 6.85 -1.61
CA SER A 140 20.93 7.40 -0.45
C SER A 140 22.26 6.68 -0.21
N GLY A 141 22.30 5.34 -0.40
CA GLY A 141 23.52 4.55 -0.30
C GLY A 141 24.58 4.95 -1.35
N ALA A 142 24.16 5.11 -2.61
CA ALA A 142 25.05 5.57 -3.68
C ALA A 142 25.56 7.00 -3.40
N TRP A 143 24.70 7.85 -2.88
CA TRP A 143 25.03 9.24 -2.56
C TRP A 143 26.02 9.34 -1.40
N ALA A 144 25.69 8.71 -0.26
CA ALA A 144 26.57 8.65 0.91
C ALA A 144 27.96 8.07 0.58
N GLY A 145 27.99 6.94 -0.16
CA GLY A 145 29.24 6.31 -0.57
C GLY A 145 30.09 7.19 -1.48
N THR A 146 29.47 7.91 -2.42
CA THR A 146 30.19 8.86 -3.29
C THR A 146 30.73 10.04 -2.51
N ALA A 147 29.97 10.61 -1.59
CA ALA A 147 30.39 11.71 -0.75
C ALA A 147 31.56 11.32 0.19
N ALA A 148 31.44 10.15 0.84
CA ALA A 148 32.49 9.61 1.70
C ALA A 148 33.80 9.37 0.93
N ALA A 149 33.75 8.81 -0.28
CA ALA A 149 34.94 8.63 -1.10
C ALA A 149 35.62 9.96 -1.47
N ARG A 150 34.85 10.97 -1.87
CA ARG A 150 35.34 12.29 -2.20
C ARG A 150 36.01 13.00 -1.00
N SER A 151 35.47 12.84 0.20
CA SER A 151 36.04 13.44 1.43
C SER A 151 37.42 12.86 1.74
N LEU A 152 37.65 11.57 1.49
CA LEU A 152 38.96 10.93 1.67
C LEU A 152 39.99 11.44 0.67
N ASP A 153 39.63 11.68 -0.59
CA ASP A 153 40.52 12.21 -1.62
C ASP A 153 40.94 13.65 -1.30
N MET A 154 40.05 14.49 -0.80
CA MET A 154 40.36 15.86 -0.36
C MET A 154 41.26 15.87 0.87
N GLY A 155 41.15 14.89 1.77
CA GLY A 155 42.01 14.72 2.92
C GLY A 155 43.45 14.33 2.53
N ARG A 156 43.64 13.50 1.51
CA ARG A 156 44.96 13.09 1.00
C ARG A 156 45.72 14.22 0.32
N THR A 157 45.05 15.13 -0.37
CA THR A 157 45.65 16.27 -1.04
C THR A 157 46.14 17.37 -0.07
N ARG A 158 45.75 17.39 1.19
CA ARG A 158 46.18 18.33 2.22
C ARG A 158 47.43 17.90 2.96
N HIS A 159 47.91 16.67 2.79
CA HIS A 159 49.07 16.10 3.46
C HIS A 159 50.19 15.71 2.46
N ALA A 160 50.13 16.13 1.21
CA ALA A 160 51.15 16.05 0.19
C ALA A 160 51.68 17.44 -0.12
#